data_4f7f10f5b478152784f0fa25bba453ab
#
_entry.id   4f7f10f5b478152784f0fa25bba453ab
#
_cell.length_a   1.000
_cell.length_b   1.000
_cell.length_c   1.000
_cell.angle_alpha   90.00
_cell.angle_beta   90.00
_cell.angle_gamma   90.00
#
_symmetry.space_group_name_H-M   'P 1'
#
loop_
_entity.id
_entity.type
_entity.pdbx_description
1 polymer ?
#
loop_
_entity_poly.entity_id
_entity_poly.type
_entity_poly.pdbx_seq_one_letter_code
_entity_poly.pdbx_strand_id
1 'polypeptide(L)'
;EPPDGATNPSLDARVTPWPAEQDPARTRILRDVAREVRAAREAPVAVECAVAGTKEAQIPSASAQSARETHAQVPDSLGADERALVNSWDSDIVALLEEARRARAPIAVRVPDDLSATALVQLAQDPDAYALDLARPMPKRPHPAARLGTELHSWIEGQYAVQTLFDLEELDAADDLDTDLDLAALRAAFRRTPYAARAPLAVEEPFALAIGGRVVRGRIDAVFASADGGVEVVDWKSGGRGSLSDLQLAIYRLAWSQIAAVPLEQIDAAFVLVRTGEVVRPERLLDRADVERLLSGP
;
A
#
# COMPACT_ATOMS: atom_id res chain seq x y z
N GLU A 1 -20.48 44.62 -1.98
CA GLU A 1 -20.23 45.46 -3.16
C GLU A 1 -19.34 46.64 -2.78
N PRO A 2 -18.23 46.90 -3.50
CA PRO A 2 -17.43 48.09 -3.27
C PRO A 2 -18.25 49.32 -3.67
N PRO A 3 -18.07 50.47 -2.98
CA PRO A 3 -18.79 51.69 -3.29
C PRO A 3 -18.55 52.10 -4.73
N ASP A 4 -19.61 52.56 -5.41
CA ASP A 4 -19.58 53.06 -6.79
C ASP A 4 -18.48 54.11 -6.93
N GLY A 5 -17.53 53.89 -7.85
CA GLY A 5 -16.42 54.79 -8.13
C GLY A 5 -15.04 54.36 -7.55
N ALA A 6 -14.92 53.22 -6.87
CA ALA A 6 -13.65 52.70 -6.45
C ALA A 6 -12.89 52.06 -7.65
N THR A 7 -11.94 52.81 -8.20
CA THR A 7 -10.98 52.26 -9.18
C THR A 7 -10.01 51.32 -8.51
N ASN A 8 -9.84 50.12 -9.08
CA ASN A 8 -8.83 49.19 -8.60
C ASN A 8 -7.43 49.79 -8.85
N PRO A 9 -6.63 50.07 -7.82
CA PRO A 9 -5.32 50.69 -7.98
C PRO A 9 -4.36 49.86 -8.81
N SER A 10 -4.64 48.56 -8.97
CA SER A 10 -3.86 47.66 -9.82
C SER A 10 -4.08 47.88 -11.31
N LEU A 11 -5.17 48.55 -11.74
CA LEU A 11 -5.44 48.89 -13.13
C LEU A 11 -4.68 50.16 -13.58
N ASP A 12 -4.30 51.02 -12.63
CA ASP A 12 -3.49 52.26 -12.88
C ASP A 12 -1.99 51.99 -12.72
N ALA A 13 -1.59 50.76 -12.37
CA ALA A 13 -0.19 50.40 -12.27
C ALA A 13 0.48 50.53 -13.63
N ARG A 14 1.54 51.32 -13.74
CA ARG A 14 2.39 51.38 -14.93
C ARG A 14 2.77 49.97 -15.32
N VAL A 15 2.33 49.52 -16.48
CA VAL A 15 2.78 48.25 -17.07
C VAL A 15 4.25 48.40 -17.38
N THR A 16 5.09 47.87 -16.54
CA THR A 16 6.51 47.71 -16.83
C THR A 16 6.64 46.51 -17.77
N PRO A 17 7.23 46.67 -18.97
CA PRO A 17 7.42 45.51 -19.85
C PRO A 17 8.23 44.47 -19.12
N TRP A 18 7.66 43.29 -19.01
CA TRP A 18 8.33 42.10 -18.45
C TRP A 18 8.62 41.12 -19.59
N PRO A 19 9.82 40.59 -19.69
CA PRO A 19 11.00 40.90 -18.86
C PRO A 19 11.65 42.23 -19.23
N ALA A 20 12.14 42.99 -18.24
CA ALA A 20 13.04 44.11 -18.48
C ALA A 20 14.20 43.59 -19.33
N GLU A 21 14.78 44.44 -20.26
CA GLU A 21 15.94 44.06 -21.04
C GLU A 21 17.02 43.51 -20.10
N GLN A 22 17.23 42.20 -20.18
CA GLN A 22 18.18 41.50 -19.31
C GLN A 22 19.53 41.48 -20.02
N ASP A 23 20.61 41.71 -19.25
CA ASP A 23 21.95 41.47 -19.67
C ASP A 23 22.06 40.13 -20.39
N PRO A 24 22.57 40.08 -21.64
CA PRO A 24 22.71 38.86 -22.41
C PRO A 24 23.49 37.76 -21.71
N ALA A 25 24.47 38.11 -20.86
CA ALA A 25 25.26 37.18 -20.08
C ALA A 25 24.40 36.52 -18.99
N ARG A 26 23.61 37.31 -18.24
CA ARG A 26 22.67 36.84 -17.22
C ARG A 26 21.59 35.94 -17.85
N THR A 27 21.05 36.31 -19.00
CA THR A 27 20.04 35.53 -19.72
C THR A 27 20.58 34.17 -20.13
N ARG A 28 21.87 34.09 -20.53
CA ARG A 28 22.53 32.84 -20.89
C ARG A 28 22.65 31.91 -19.66
N ILE A 29 23.16 32.43 -18.56
CA ILE A 29 23.30 31.68 -17.29
C ILE A 29 21.92 31.12 -16.83
N LEU A 30 20.88 31.95 -16.83
CA LEU A 30 19.53 31.51 -16.42
C LEU A 30 18.98 30.44 -17.35
N ARG A 31 19.24 30.48 -18.66
CA ARG A 31 18.85 29.45 -19.61
C ARG A 31 19.57 28.13 -19.38
N ASP A 32 20.86 28.18 -19.06
CA ASP A 32 21.66 27.00 -18.82
C ASP A 32 21.24 26.31 -17.52
N VAL A 33 21.05 27.06 -16.44
CA VAL A 33 20.49 26.56 -15.18
C VAL A 33 19.08 25.98 -15.38
N ALA A 34 18.19 26.68 -16.12
CA ALA A 34 16.85 26.17 -16.40
C ALA A 34 16.88 24.88 -17.23
N ARG A 35 17.88 24.68 -18.11
CA ARG A 35 18.07 23.45 -18.87
C ARG A 35 18.48 22.30 -17.96
N GLU A 36 19.42 22.52 -17.05
CA GLU A 36 19.86 21.51 -16.07
C GLU A 36 18.73 21.10 -15.12
N VAL A 37 17.96 22.07 -14.61
CA VAL A 37 16.80 21.80 -13.74
C VAL A 37 15.74 20.99 -14.48
N ARG A 38 15.47 21.29 -15.75
CA ARG A 38 14.53 20.49 -16.56
C ARG A 38 15.05 19.08 -16.80
N ALA A 39 16.31 18.94 -17.21
CA ALA A 39 16.93 17.63 -17.42
C ALA A 39 16.91 16.78 -16.13
N ALA A 40 17.18 17.40 -14.98
CA ALA A 40 17.09 16.73 -13.70
C ALA A 40 15.65 16.34 -13.31
N ARG A 41 14.63 17.10 -13.74
CA ARG A 41 13.22 16.81 -13.49
C ARG A 41 12.67 15.72 -14.40
N GLU A 42 13.19 15.59 -15.61
CA GLU A 42 12.79 14.61 -16.62
C GLU A 42 13.55 13.29 -16.50
N ALA A 43 14.62 13.23 -15.68
CA ALA A 43 15.34 11.99 -15.42
C ALA A 43 14.42 10.97 -14.73
N PRO A 44 14.32 9.73 -15.25
CA PRO A 44 13.48 8.70 -14.63
C PRO A 44 13.96 8.42 -13.20
N VAL A 45 13.02 8.41 -12.27
CA VAL A 45 13.26 7.98 -10.89
C VAL A 45 13.39 6.46 -10.93
N ALA A 46 14.60 5.94 -10.86
CA ALA A 46 14.80 4.51 -10.66
C ALA A 46 14.42 4.17 -9.22
N VAL A 47 13.26 3.56 -9.05
CA VAL A 47 12.85 2.95 -7.77
C VAL A 47 13.40 1.53 -7.80
N GLU A 48 14.61 1.33 -7.29
CA GLU A 48 15.12 -0.01 -7.01
C GLU A 48 14.67 -0.40 -5.60
N CYS A 49 13.75 -1.34 -5.52
CA CYS A 49 13.37 -1.99 -4.26
C CYS A 49 14.47 -3.00 -3.90
N ALA A 50 15.39 -2.62 -3.05
CA ALA A 50 16.37 -3.54 -2.49
C ALA A 50 15.72 -4.28 -1.31
N VAL A 51 15.19 -5.48 -1.55
CA VAL A 51 14.93 -6.44 -0.48
C VAL A 51 16.29 -6.84 0.09
N ALA A 52 16.55 -6.45 1.34
CA ALA A 52 17.83 -6.63 2.00
C ALA A 52 18.13 -8.12 2.24
N GLY A 53 18.82 -8.72 1.29
CA GLY A 53 19.61 -9.93 1.44
C GLY A 53 21.06 -9.57 1.18
N THR A 54 21.83 -9.35 2.27
CA THR A 54 23.28 -9.39 2.38
C THR A 54 24.11 -9.28 1.10
N LYS A 55 24.56 -8.03 0.77
CA LYS A 55 25.91 -7.71 0.32
C LYS A 55 26.05 -6.18 0.25
N GLU A 56 27.06 -5.64 0.94
CA GLU A 56 27.48 -4.25 0.78
C GLU A 56 27.76 -3.96 -0.70
N ALA A 57 26.85 -3.25 -1.37
CA ALA A 57 27.11 -2.69 -2.67
C ALA A 57 27.86 -1.39 -2.47
N GLN A 58 29.15 -1.40 -2.78
CA GLN A 58 29.97 -0.20 -2.93
C GLN A 58 29.33 0.72 -3.98
N ILE A 59 28.87 1.88 -3.53
CA ILE A 59 28.39 2.96 -4.39
C ILE A 59 29.60 3.51 -5.15
N PRO A 60 29.60 3.56 -6.49
CA PRO A 60 30.70 4.19 -7.23
C PRO A 60 30.70 5.70 -6.96
N SER A 61 31.76 6.20 -6.37
CA SER A 61 31.97 7.63 -6.04
C SER A 61 32.34 8.50 -7.26
N ALA A 62 31.73 8.27 -8.41
CA ALA A 62 32.17 8.88 -9.67
C ALA A 62 31.46 10.18 -10.07
N SER A 63 30.62 10.82 -9.25
CA SER A 63 29.92 12.04 -9.70
C SER A 63 30.10 13.29 -8.84
N ALA A 64 30.86 13.21 -7.74
CA ALA A 64 31.13 14.40 -6.93
C ALA A 64 32.21 15.35 -7.53
N GLN A 65 33.03 14.87 -8.45
CA GLN A 65 34.04 15.67 -9.10
C GLN A 65 33.54 16.47 -10.30
N SER A 66 32.56 15.97 -11.04
CA SER A 66 32.04 16.67 -12.23
C SER A 66 31.18 17.91 -11.92
N ALA A 67 30.63 18.02 -10.71
CA ALA A 67 29.84 19.19 -10.31
C ALA A 67 30.69 20.38 -9.83
N ARG A 68 31.99 20.17 -9.59
CA ARG A 68 32.92 21.23 -9.16
C ARG A 68 33.60 21.98 -10.31
N GLU A 69 33.51 21.50 -11.53
CA GLU A 69 34.24 22.06 -12.67
C GLU A 69 33.43 23.04 -13.54
N THR A 70 32.14 23.24 -13.24
CA THR A 70 31.30 24.22 -13.94
C THR A 70 31.02 25.46 -13.08
N HIS A 71 31.96 25.92 -12.27
CA HIS A 71 31.88 27.27 -11.78
C HIS A 71 32.12 28.23 -12.95
N ALA A 72 31.03 28.76 -13.50
CA ALA A 72 31.10 29.92 -14.35
C ALA A 72 31.89 31.00 -13.56
N GLN A 73 33.06 31.39 -14.04
CA GLN A 73 33.87 32.43 -13.38
C GLN A 73 33.00 33.68 -13.20
N VAL A 74 32.76 34.04 -11.94
CA VAL A 74 32.04 35.26 -11.59
C VAL A 74 32.77 36.43 -12.26
N PRO A 75 32.12 37.25 -13.09
CA PRO A 75 32.81 38.34 -13.80
C PRO A 75 33.52 39.27 -12.81
N ASP A 76 34.79 39.61 -13.09
CA ASP A 76 35.55 40.53 -12.25
C ASP A 76 34.93 41.94 -12.15
N SER A 77 33.94 42.25 -12.97
CA SER A 77 33.22 43.53 -12.99
C SER A 77 32.19 43.70 -11.86
N LEU A 78 31.90 42.65 -11.07
CA LEU A 78 30.93 42.74 -9.98
C LEU A 78 31.53 43.42 -8.74
N GLY A 79 30.74 44.26 -8.09
CA GLY A 79 31.06 44.83 -6.78
C GLY A 79 31.16 43.78 -5.67
N ALA A 80 31.75 44.13 -4.53
CA ALA A 80 31.93 43.20 -3.42
C ALA A 80 30.60 42.65 -2.91
N ASP A 81 29.55 43.46 -2.81
CA ASP A 81 28.23 43.08 -2.35
C ASP A 81 27.50 42.16 -3.34
N GLU A 82 27.71 42.43 -4.66
CA GLU A 82 27.12 41.57 -5.72
C GLU A 82 27.78 40.19 -5.75
N ARG A 83 29.11 40.13 -5.53
CA ARG A 83 29.82 38.84 -5.38
C ARG A 83 29.36 38.06 -4.18
N ALA A 84 29.16 38.72 -3.02
CA ALA A 84 28.66 38.09 -1.84
C ALA A 84 27.25 37.50 -2.06
N LEU A 85 26.40 38.22 -2.79
CA LEU A 85 25.08 37.77 -3.16
C LEU A 85 25.10 36.56 -4.10
N VAL A 86 25.96 36.59 -5.15
CA VAL A 86 26.13 35.46 -6.08
C VAL A 86 26.62 34.22 -5.34
N ASN A 87 27.61 34.36 -4.45
CA ASN A 87 28.14 33.27 -3.66
C ASN A 87 27.08 32.67 -2.72
N SER A 88 26.18 33.51 -2.15
CA SER A 88 25.04 33.04 -1.38
C SER A 88 24.09 32.18 -2.23
N TRP A 89 23.77 32.66 -3.44
CA TRP A 89 22.93 31.91 -4.36
C TRP A 89 23.55 30.57 -4.80
N ASP A 90 24.84 30.54 -5.07
CA ASP A 90 25.55 29.30 -5.39
C ASP A 90 25.48 28.32 -4.24
N SER A 91 25.63 28.79 -3.00
CA SER A 91 25.46 27.93 -1.80
C SER A 91 24.05 27.40 -1.68
N ASP A 92 23.04 28.23 -1.89
CA ASP A 92 21.64 27.83 -1.86
C ASP A 92 21.30 26.83 -2.96
N ILE A 93 21.83 27.03 -4.17
CA ILE A 93 21.66 26.09 -5.31
C ILE A 93 22.27 24.73 -4.98
N VAL A 94 23.48 24.70 -4.42
CA VAL A 94 24.13 23.45 -4.01
C VAL A 94 23.30 22.73 -2.97
N ALA A 95 22.81 23.44 -1.96
CA ALA A 95 21.95 22.85 -0.91
C ALA A 95 20.65 22.29 -1.48
N LEU A 96 19.99 23.01 -2.40
CA LEU A 96 18.75 22.55 -3.05
C LEU A 96 18.99 21.34 -3.97
N LEU A 97 20.13 21.31 -4.68
CA LEU A 97 20.50 20.16 -5.51
C LEU A 97 20.78 18.92 -4.64
N GLU A 98 21.45 19.09 -3.51
CA GLU A 98 21.68 18.00 -2.55
C GLU A 98 20.38 17.50 -1.95
N GLU A 99 19.46 18.40 -1.57
CA GLU A 99 18.14 18.03 -1.11
C GLU A 99 17.36 17.26 -2.17
N ALA A 100 17.37 17.73 -3.41
CA ALA A 100 16.72 17.04 -4.53
C ALA A 100 17.32 15.65 -4.80
N ARG A 101 18.66 15.50 -4.66
CA ARG A 101 19.33 14.18 -4.77
C ARG A 101 18.92 13.25 -3.63
N ARG A 102 18.87 13.76 -2.38
CA ARG A 102 18.41 12.98 -1.21
C ARG A 102 16.96 12.56 -1.37
N ALA A 103 16.09 13.45 -1.87
CA ALA A 103 14.68 13.14 -2.12
C ALA A 103 14.47 12.07 -3.20
N ARG A 104 15.47 11.87 -4.09
CA ARG A 104 15.47 10.85 -5.14
C ARG A 104 16.25 9.59 -4.78
N ALA A 105 16.99 9.60 -3.67
CA ALA A 105 17.73 8.43 -3.23
C ALA A 105 16.75 7.30 -2.88
N PRO A 106 17.03 6.06 -3.25
CA PRO A 106 16.21 4.92 -2.85
C PRO A 106 16.14 4.86 -1.32
N ILE A 107 14.93 4.78 -0.81
CA ILE A 107 14.68 4.66 0.63
C ILE A 107 14.70 3.17 0.94
N ALA A 108 15.75 2.70 1.62
CA ALA A 108 15.76 1.34 2.15
C ALA A 108 14.78 1.26 3.33
N VAL A 109 13.72 0.46 3.17
CA VAL A 109 12.71 0.25 4.20
C VAL A 109 12.88 -1.16 4.75
N ARG A 110 13.03 -1.26 6.07
CA ARG A 110 13.04 -2.56 6.73
C ARG A 110 11.60 -3.07 6.85
N VAL A 111 11.34 -4.23 6.25
CA VAL A 111 10.06 -4.93 6.44
C VAL A 111 9.97 -5.42 7.88
N PRO A 112 8.87 -5.17 8.61
CA PRO A 112 8.70 -5.61 9.99
C PRO A 112 8.81 -7.13 10.15
N ASP A 113 9.27 -7.56 11.32
CA ASP A 113 9.37 -8.99 11.66
C ASP A 113 7.99 -9.58 12.02
N ASP A 114 7.02 -8.73 12.34
CA ASP A 114 5.62 -9.07 12.60
C ASP A 114 4.71 -8.44 11.53
N LEU A 115 3.98 -9.26 10.79
CA LEU A 115 3.14 -8.84 9.67
C LEU A 115 1.72 -9.37 9.84
N SER A 116 0.73 -8.59 9.41
CA SER A 116 -0.61 -9.16 9.19
C SER A 116 -0.63 -10.03 7.93
N ALA A 117 -1.54 -11.00 7.87
CA ALA A 117 -1.75 -11.79 6.64
C ALA A 117 -2.02 -10.90 5.42
N THR A 118 -2.79 -9.83 5.58
CA THR A 118 -3.06 -8.85 4.52
C THR A 118 -1.79 -8.08 4.13
N ALA A 119 -0.97 -7.68 5.09
CA ALA A 119 0.30 -6.99 4.81
C ALA A 119 1.27 -7.89 4.03
N LEU A 120 1.29 -9.18 4.35
CA LEU A 120 2.09 -10.16 3.62
C LEU A 120 1.62 -10.32 2.17
N VAL A 121 0.31 -10.37 1.95
CA VAL A 121 -0.28 -10.41 0.59
C VAL A 121 0.07 -9.14 -0.18
N GLN A 122 -0.02 -7.96 0.43
CA GLN A 122 0.38 -6.70 -0.20
C GLN A 122 1.86 -6.67 -0.56
N LEU A 123 2.73 -7.10 0.36
CA LEU A 123 4.16 -7.20 0.12
C LEU A 123 4.49 -8.12 -1.07
N ALA A 124 3.79 -9.25 -1.18
CA ALA A 124 4.02 -10.19 -2.28
C ALA A 124 3.45 -9.70 -3.63
N GLN A 125 2.38 -8.91 -3.62
CA GLN A 125 1.74 -8.38 -4.83
C GLN A 125 2.44 -7.13 -5.37
N ASP A 126 2.83 -6.20 -4.49
CA ASP A 126 3.47 -4.94 -4.85
C ASP A 126 4.43 -4.51 -3.73
N PRO A 127 5.69 -5.02 -3.76
CA PRO A 127 6.71 -4.68 -2.78
C PRO A 127 7.02 -3.19 -2.71
N ASP A 128 6.98 -2.50 -3.85
CA ASP A 128 7.31 -1.07 -3.93
C ASP A 128 6.21 -0.21 -3.29
N ALA A 129 4.95 -0.49 -3.59
CA ALA A 129 3.83 0.19 -2.94
C ALA A 129 3.81 -0.08 -1.43
N TYR A 130 4.11 -1.31 -1.01
CA TYR A 130 4.19 -1.66 0.40
C TYR A 130 5.35 -0.94 1.11
N ALA A 131 6.53 -0.87 0.49
CA ALA A 131 7.68 -0.14 1.01
C ALA A 131 7.38 1.37 1.12
N LEU A 132 6.69 1.95 0.14
CA LEU A 132 6.28 3.35 0.18
C LEU A 132 5.28 3.63 1.32
N ASP A 133 4.32 2.75 1.54
CA ASP A 133 3.36 2.84 2.66
C ASP A 133 4.08 2.77 4.02
N LEU A 134 5.11 1.94 4.15
CA LEU A 134 5.94 1.86 5.35
C LEU A 134 6.81 3.11 5.55
N ALA A 135 7.42 3.64 4.48
CA ALA A 135 8.28 4.82 4.54
C ALA A 135 7.50 6.10 4.84
N ARG A 136 6.27 6.19 4.34
CA ARG A 136 5.40 7.37 4.47
C ARG A 136 3.97 6.94 4.78
N PRO A 137 3.70 6.51 6.03
CA PRO A 137 2.36 6.06 6.40
C PRO A 137 1.38 7.24 6.31
N MET A 138 0.52 7.21 5.31
CA MET A 138 -0.54 8.21 5.13
C MET A 138 -1.88 7.63 5.61
N PRO A 139 -2.65 8.40 6.39
CA PRO A 139 -4.00 7.97 6.74
C PRO A 139 -4.83 7.73 5.48
N LYS A 140 -5.26 6.48 5.27
CA LYS A 140 -6.16 6.11 4.19
C LYS A 140 -7.61 6.25 4.68
N ARG A 141 -8.45 6.92 3.90
CA ARG A 141 -9.89 6.92 4.22
C ARG A 141 -10.41 5.48 4.11
N PRO A 142 -11.19 5.00 5.08
CA PRO A 142 -11.82 3.69 4.96
C PRO A 142 -12.62 3.62 3.66
N HIS A 143 -12.32 2.61 2.84
CA HIS A 143 -13.08 2.41 1.61
C HIS A 143 -14.44 1.80 1.98
N PRO A 144 -15.57 2.28 1.43
CA PRO A 144 -16.90 1.75 1.76
C PRO A 144 -16.99 0.22 1.64
N ALA A 145 -16.37 -0.37 0.61
CA ALA A 145 -16.32 -1.81 0.43
C ALA A 145 -15.56 -2.57 1.56
N ALA A 146 -14.54 -1.95 2.17
CA ALA A 146 -13.82 -2.56 3.29
C ALA A 146 -14.68 -2.57 4.55
N ARG A 147 -15.43 -1.49 4.81
CA ARG A 147 -16.39 -1.42 5.91
C ARG A 147 -17.49 -2.48 5.75
N LEU A 148 -18.08 -2.56 4.56
CA LEU A 148 -19.11 -3.54 4.23
C LEU A 148 -18.59 -4.99 4.42
N GLY A 149 -17.33 -5.25 4.05
CA GLY A 149 -16.68 -6.53 4.29
C GLY A 149 -16.57 -6.86 5.78
N THR A 150 -16.09 -5.91 6.60
CA THR A 150 -15.95 -6.09 8.04
C THR A 150 -17.32 -6.35 8.70
N GLU A 151 -18.34 -5.60 8.33
CA GLU A 151 -19.70 -5.76 8.85
C GLU A 151 -20.30 -7.12 8.45
N LEU A 152 -20.02 -7.61 7.24
CA LEU A 152 -20.42 -8.94 6.80
C LEU A 152 -19.75 -10.04 7.62
N HIS A 153 -18.44 -9.98 7.84
CA HIS A 153 -17.69 -10.97 8.63
C HIS A 153 -18.22 -11.02 10.08
N SER A 154 -18.40 -9.87 10.74
CA SER A 154 -18.94 -9.80 12.08
C SER A 154 -20.37 -10.38 12.16
N TRP A 155 -21.18 -10.16 11.13
CA TRP A 155 -22.51 -10.74 11.08
C TRP A 155 -22.45 -12.27 10.87
N ILE A 156 -21.59 -12.79 9.98
CA ILE A 156 -21.40 -14.23 9.77
C ILE A 156 -20.93 -14.91 11.07
N GLU A 157 -19.96 -14.31 11.77
CA GLU A 157 -19.50 -14.77 13.09
C GLU A 157 -20.67 -14.88 14.07
N GLY A 158 -21.51 -13.84 14.15
CA GLY A 158 -22.69 -13.83 14.99
C GLY A 158 -23.69 -14.94 14.64
N GLN A 159 -23.90 -15.23 13.34
CA GLN A 159 -24.78 -16.32 12.91
C GLN A 159 -24.31 -17.68 13.45
N TYR A 160 -23.00 -17.98 13.37
CA TYR A 160 -22.47 -19.24 13.88
C TYR A 160 -22.41 -19.30 15.41
N ALA A 161 -22.17 -18.18 16.09
CA ALA A 161 -22.20 -18.11 17.54
C ALA A 161 -23.61 -18.40 18.12
N VAL A 162 -24.66 -17.91 17.44
CA VAL A 162 -26.04 -18.14 17.85
C VAL A 162 -26.49 -19.57 17.56
N GLN A 163 -26.06 -20.19 16.46
CA GLN A 163 -26.33 -21.61 16.17
C GLN A 163 -25.84 -22.55 17.29
N THR A 164 -24.86 -22.11 18.06
CA THR A 164 -24.30 -22.88 19.18
C THR A 164 -25.16 -22.74 20.46
N LEU A 165 -26.01 -21.74 20.55
CA LEU A 165 -26.72 -21.39 21.79
C LEU A 165 -28.27 -21.47 21.72
N PHE A 166 -28.94 -21.23 20.57
CA PHE A 166 -30.40 -21.20 20.45
C PHE A 166 -30.89 -21.42 19.01
N ASP A 167 -32.16 -21.93 18.86
CA ASP A 167 -32.88 -21.94 17.60
C ASP A 167 -33.25 -20.51 17.17
N LEU A 168 -32.91 -20.17 15.92
CA LEU A 168 -32.67 -18.82 15.40
C LEU A 168 -33.91 -18.02 14.95
N GLU A 169 -35.13 -18.46 15.17
CA GLU A 169 -36.32 -17.80 14.61
C GLU A 169 -36.74 -16.49 15.33
N GLU A 170 -36.19 -16.17 16.50
CA GLU A 170 -36.65 -15.01 17.29
C GLU A 170 -35.73 -13.76 17.31
N LEU A 171 -34.56 -13.78 16.67
CA LEU A 171 -33.56 -12.69 16.78
C LEU A 171 -33.44 -11.74 15.57
N ASP A 172 -34.24 -11.94 14.53
CA ASP A 172 -34.23 -11.06 13.33
C ASP A 172 -34.93 -9.68 13.54
N ALA A 173 -35.37 -9.36 14.75
CA ALA A 173 -36.23 -8.19 15.02
C ALA A 173 -35.50 -6.91 15.48
N ALA A 174 -34.17 -6.89 15.53
CA ALA A 174 -33.38 -5.72 15.92
C ALA A 174 -32.50 -5.23 14.80
N ASP A 175 -33.05 -5.10 13.59
CA ASP A 175 -32.35 -4.41 12.48
C ASP A 175 -32.63 -2.90 12.61
N ASP A 176 -31.58 -2.14 12.94
CA ASP A 176 -31.59 -0.69 12.87
C ASP A 176 -32.03 -0.25 11.46
N LEU A 177 -32.97 0.68 11.38
CA LEU A 177 -33.64 1.15 10.15
C LEU A 177 -32.70 1.86 9.13
N ASP A 178 -31.39 1.86 9.37
CA ASP A 178 -30.37 2.45 8.51
C ASP A 178 -29.41 1.38 7.94
N THR A 179 -29.88 0.16 7.80
CA THR A 179 -29.10 -0.95 7.25
C THR A 179 -28.84 -0.69 5.77
N ASP A 180 -27.57 -0.55 5.41
CA ASP A 180 -27.11 -0.47 4.04
C ASP A 180 -27.73 -1.62 3.21
N LEU A 181 -28.55 -1.28 2.19
CA LEU A 181 -29.22 -2.24 1.31
C LEU A 181 -28.26 -3.28 0.73
N ASP A 182 -26.99 -2.90 0.54
CA ASP A 182 -25.93 -3.80 0.10
C ASP A 182 -25.61 -4.86 1.16
N LEU A 183 -25.59 -4.52 2.44
CA LEU A 183 -25.34 -5.46 3.53
C LEU A 183 -26.50 -6.46 3.67
N ALA A 184 -27.73 -5.99 3.61
CA ALA A 184 -28.92 -6.85 3.63
C ALA A 184 -28.92 -7.85 2.46
N ALA A 185 -28.54 -7.39 1.26
CA ALA A 185 -28.40 -8.25 0.09
C ALA A 185 -27.28 -9.30 0.26
N LEU A 186 -26.15 -8.94 0.88
CA LEU A 186 -25.06 -9.87 1.18
C LEU A 186 -25.46 -10.91 2.22
N ARG A 187 -26.14 -10.52 3.30
CA ARG A 187 -26.69 -11.43 4.31
C ARG A 187 -27.65 -12.45 3.68
N ALA A 188 -28.58 -11.97 2.84
CA ALA A 188 -29.49 -12.86 2.11
C ALA A 188 -28.75 -13.77 1.11
N ALA A 189 -27.67 -13.30 0.48
CA ALA A 189 -26.85 -14.10 -0.40
C ALA A 189 -26.06 -15.18 0.37
N PHE A 190 -25.47 -14.83 1.51
CA PHE A 190 -24.78 -15.78 2.38
C PHE A 190 -25.68 -16.95 2.80
N ARG A 191 -26.92 -16.66 3.23
CA ARG A 191 -27.91 -17.70 3.63
C ARG A 191 -28.19 -18.72 2.52
N ARG A 192 -27.91 -18.40 1.25
CA ARG A 192 -28.05 -19.30 0.10
C ARG A 192 -26.78 -20.09 -0.23
N THR A 193 -25.67 -19.79 0.42
CA THR A 193 -24.43 -20.54 0.22
C THR A 193 -24.51 -21.93 0.88
N PRO A 194 -23.75 -22.91 0.40
CA PRO A 194 -23.72 -24.24 1.01
C PRO A 194 -23.15 -24.24 2.44
N TYR A 195 -22.50 -23.15 2.84
CA TYR A 195 -21.88 -23.02 4.17
C TYR A 195 -22.85 -22.55 5.24
N ALA A 196 -23.88 -21.79 4.89
CA ALA A 196 -24.80 -21.20 5.86
C ALA A 196 -25.47 -22.22 6.81
N ALA A 197 -25.71 -23.46 6.34
CA ALA A 197 -26.33 -24.54 7.11
C ALA A 197 -25.30 -25.53 7.71
N ARG A 198 -23.98 -25.32 7.49
CA ARG A 198 -22.93 -26.20 8.02
C ARG A 198 -22.46 -25.69 9.37
N ALA A 199 -22.24 -26.60 10.33
CA ALA A 199 -21.56 -26.25 11.58
C ALA A 199 -20.05 -26.11 11.33
N PRO A 200 -19.45 -24.93 11.58
CA PRO A 200 -18.00 -24.75 11.46
C PRO A 200 -17.26 -25.42 12.62
N LEU A 201 -16.01 -25.82 12.39
CA LEU A 201 -15.08 -26.23 13.44
C LEU A 201 -14.49 -25.01 14.17
N ALA A 202 -14.31 -23.91 13.46
CA ALA A 202 -13.85 -22.64 14.00
C ALA A 202 -14.34 -21.48 13.12
N VAL A 203 -14.53 -20.30 13.72
CA VAL A 203 -14.90 -19.04 13.04
C VAL A 203 -14.04 -17.92 13.63
N GLU A 204 -13.52 -17.02 12.78
CA GLU A 204 -12.65 -15.89 13.15
C GLU A 204 -11.49 -16.34 14.06
N GLU A 205 -10.92 -17.53 13.78
CA GLU A 205 -9.89 -18.14 14.60
C GLU A 205 -8.56 -17.36 14.51
N PRO A 206 -8.06 -16.76 15.60
CA PRO A 206 -6.84 -16.01 15.60
C PRO A 206 -5.63 -16.93 15.46
N PHE A 207 -4.62 -16.50 14.70
CA PHE A 207 -3.38 -17.25 14.54
C PHE A 207 -2.12 -16.37 14.60
N ALA A 208 -1.00 -17.02 14.91
CA ALA A 208 0.35 -16.49 14.76
C ALA A 208 1.22 -17.59 14.13
N LEU A 209 1.57 -17.41 12.87
CA LEU A 209 2.35 -18.35 12.08
C LEU A 209 3.79 -17.87 11.93
N ALA A 210 4.76 -18.66 12.41
CA ALA A 210 6.19 -18.41 12.17
C ALA A 210 6.57 -18.97 10.78
N ILE A 211 6.98 -18.09 9.86
CA ILE A 211 7.34 -18.45 8.50
C ILE A 211 8.36 -17.48 7.92
N GLY A 212 9.39 -17.99 7.21
CA GLY A 212 10.43 -17.16 6.60
C GLY A 212 11.16 -16.25 7.57
N GLY A 213 11.34 -16.65 8.83
CA GLY A 213 11.97 -15.84 9.89
C GLY A 213 11.10 -14.69 10.41
N ARG A 214 9.81 -14.65 10.05
CA ARG A 214 8.84 -13.63 10.46
C ARG A 214 7.66 -14.27 11.18
N VAL A 215 6.88 -13.45 11.87
CA VAL A 215 5.59 -13.85 12.46
C VAL A 215 4.47 -13.23 11.67
N VAL A 216 3.61 -14.06 11.10
CA VAL A 216 2.41 -13.62 10.39
C VAL A 216 1.20 -13.83 11.28
N ARG A 217 0.46 -12.76 11.55
CA ARG A 217 -0.75 -12.78 12.39
C ARG A 217 -1.99 -12.52 11.55
N GLY A 218 -3.10 -13.10 11.97
CA GLY A 218 -4.39 -12.89 11.33
C GLY A 218 -5.49 -13.65 12.01
N ARG A 219 -6.59 -13.76 11.29
CA ARG A 219 -7.74 -14.60 11.66
C ARG A 219 -8.15 -15.42 10.47
N ILE A 220 -8.50 -16.67 10.70
CA ILE A 220 -9.10 -17.56 9.71
C ILE A 220 -10.60 -17.34 9.77
N ASP A 221 -11.21 -16.95 8.66
CA ASP A 221 -12.62 -16.58 8.65
C ASP A 221 -13.52 -17.74 9.09
N ALA A 222 -13.34 -18.95 8.50
CA ALA A 222 -14.03 -20.15 8.93
C ALA A 222 -13.30 -21.44 8.55
N VAL A 223 -13.55 -22.48 9.31
CA VAL A 223 -13.04 -23.82 9.08
C VAL A 223 -14.17 -24.84 9.21
N PHE A 224 -14.27 -25.74 8.25
CA PHE A 224 -15.31 -26.77 8.20
C PHE A 224 -14.72 -28.16 8.06
N ALA A 225 -15.43 -29.16 8.59
CA ALA A 225 -15.11 -30.56 8.27
C ALA A 225 -15.47 -30.87 6.81
N SER A 226 -14.58 -31.51 6.07
CA SER A 226 -14.83 -32.01 4.72
C SER A 226 -15.49 -33.41 4.75
N ALA A 227 -16.20 -33.74 3.67
CA ALA A 227 -16.94 -35.01 3.61
C ALA A 227 -16.02 -36.24 3.55
N ASP A 228 -14.78 -36.06 3.11
CA ASP A 228 -13.73 -37.09 3.02
C ASP A 228 -12.93 -37.28 4.30
N GLY A 229 -13.31 -36.60 5.38
CA GLY A 229 -12.64 -36.64 6.68
C GLY A 229 -11.51 -35.64 6.85
N GLY A 230 -11.26 -34.81 5.85
CA GLY A 230 -10.34 -33.67 5.90
C GLY A 230 -10.98 -32.41 6.48
N VAL A 231 -10.35 -31.29 6.23
CA VAL A 231 -10.77 -29.96 6.68
C VAL A 231 -10.75 -28.98 5.51
N GLU A 232 -11.70 -28.06 5.46
CA GLU A 232 -11.74 -26.99 4.45
C GLU A 232 -11.69 -25.64 5.17
N VAL A 233 -10.65 -24.86 4.87
CA VAL A 233 -10.52 -23.46 5.29
C VAL A 233 -11.23 -22.58 4.29
N VAL A 234 -12.07 -21.67 4.77
CA VAL A 234 -12.90 -20.81 3.93
C VAL A 234 -12.62 -19.35 4.25
N ASP A 235 -12.49 -18.54 3.19
CA ASP A 235 -12.37 -17.09 3.26
C ASP A 235 -13.56 -16.42 2.54
N TRP A 236 -14.26 -15.54 3.27
CA TRP A 236 -15.44 -14.84 2.77
C TRP A 236 -15.06 -13.57 2.03
N LYS A 237 -15.58 -13.39 0.83
CA LYS A 237 -15.34 -12.19 0.03
C LYS A 237 -16.67 -11.50 -0.32
N SER A 238 -16.83 -10.26 0.14
CA SER A 238 -17.95 -9.38 -0.27
C SER A 238 -17.76 -8.83 -1.68
N GLY A 239 -16.51 -8.78 -2.19
CA GLY A 239 -16.13 -8.31 -3.52
C GLY A 239 -16.15 -9.39 -4.59
N GLY A 240 -15.58 -9.06 -5.76
CA GLY A 240 -15.43 -9.98 -6.89
C GLY A 240 -14.10 -10.74 -6.91
N ARG A 241 -13.86 -11.51 -7.97
CA ARG A 241 -12.67 -12.36 -8.15
C ARG A 241 -11.33 -11.60 -8.10
N GLY A 242 -11.30 -10.29 -8.38
CA GLY A 242 -10.07 -9.48 -8.34
C GLY A 242 -9.48 -9.28 -6.94
N SER A 243 -10.20 -9.65 -5.88
CA SER A 243 -9.73 -9.58 -4.49
C SER A 243 -9.18 -10.91 -3.95
N LEU A 244 -9.12 -11.95 -4.79
CA LEU A 244 -8.65 -13.28 -4.38
C LEU A 244 -7.12 -13.32 -4.36
N SER A 245 -6.57 -13.97 -3.34
CA SER A 245 -5.12 -14.20 -3.22
C SER A 245 -4.85 -15.60 -2.70
N ASP A 246 -4.33 -16.47 -3.55
CA ASP A 246 -3.98 -17.84 -3.18
C ASP A 246 -2.99 -17.88 -2.02
N LEU A 247 -2.15 -16.86 -1.87
CA LEU A 247 -1.27 -16.68 -0.73
C LEU A 247 -2.03 -16.54 0.59
N GLN A 248 -3.17 -15.85 0.60
CA GLN A 248 -4.01 -15.72 1.80
C GLN A 248 -4.52 -17.09 2.25
N LEU A 249 -5.05 -17.89 1.33
CA LEU A 249 -5.51 -19.25 1.65
C LEU A 249 -4.34 -20.15 2.10
N ALA A 250 -3.15 -20.00 1.49
CA ALA A 250 -1.96 -20.75 1.91
C ALA A 250 -1.58 -20.44 3.36
N ILE A 251 -1.59 -19.15 3.75
CA ILE A 251 -1.34 -18.72 5.12
C ILE A 251 -2.35 -19.33 6.07
N TYR A 252 -3.63 -19.30 5.74
CA TYR A 252 -4.70 -19.85 6.57
C TYR A 252 -4.57 -21.37 6.72
N ARG A 253 -4.26 -22.09 5.65
CA ARG A 253 -4.01 -23.55 5.70
C ARG A 253 -2.83 -23.90 6.60
N LEU A 254 -1.70 -23.20 6.45
CA LEU A 254 -0.50 -23.38 7.27
C LEU A 254 -0.78 -23.07 8.74
N ALA A 255 -1.54 -22.00 9.01
CA ALA A 255 -1.92 -21.62 10.36
C ALA A 255 -2.82 -22.69 10.99
N TRP A 256 -3.84 -23.17 10.27
CA TRP A 256 -4.73 -24.21 10.78
C TRP A 256 -4.02 -25.54 10.98
N SER A 257 -3.12 -25.93 10.07
CA SER A 257 -2.27 -27.10 10.23
C SER A 257 -1.47 -27.06 11.54
N GLN A 258 -0.96 -25.88 11.89
CA GLN A 258 -0.23 -25.68 13.16
C GLN A 258 -1.17 -25.70 14.38
N ILE A 259 -2.33 -25.07 14.31
CA ILE A 259 -3.31 -24.98 15.42
C ILE A 259 -3.87 -26.35 15.74
N ALA A 260 -4.37 -27.05 14.74
CA ALA A 260 -5.10 -28.31 14.88
C ALA A 260 -4.19 -29.55 14.81
N ALA A 261 -2.90 -29.39 14.53
CA ALA A 261 -1.94 -30.47 14.29
C ALA A 261 -2.42 -31.46 13.18
N VAL A 262 -3.09 -30.93 12.15
CA VAL A 262 -3.56 -31.68 10.98
C VAL A 262 -2.54 -31.56 9.83
N PRO A 263 -2.19 -32.66 9.14
CA PRO A 263 -1.35 -32.63 7.97
C PRO A 263 -1.88 -31.66 6.90
N LEU A 264 -0.99 -30.89 6.26
CA LEU A 264 -1.40 -29.86 5.28
C LEU A 264 -2.14 -30.44 4.08
N GLU A 265 -1.86 -31.68 3.72
CA GLU A 265 -2.48 -32.44 2.62
C GLU A 265 -3.95 -32.78 2.89
N GLN A 266 -4.39 -32.74 4.15
CA GLN A 266 -5.77 -32.96 4.57
C GLN A 266 -6.55 -31.66 4.73
N ILE A 267 -5.94 -30.51 4.38
CA ILE A 267 -6.56 -29.20 4.51
C ILE A 267 -6.78 -28.60 3.15
N ASP A 268 -8.00 -28.59 2.68
CA ASP A 268 -8.42 -27.83 1.49
C ASP A 268 -8.67 -26.37 1.81
N ALA A 269 -8.81 -25.54 0.77
CA ALA A 269 -9.14 -24.13 0.97
C ALA A 269 -10.00 -23.60 -0.18
N ALA A 270 -10.91 -22.69 0.15
CA ALA A 270 -11.80 -22.06 -0.80
C ALA A 270 -12.07 -20.60 -0.47
N PHE A 271 -12.25 -19.78 -1.50
CA PHE A 271 -12.93 -18.49 -1.39
C PHE A 271 -14.41 -18.66 -1.63
N VAL A 272 -15.21 -17.93 -0.88
CA VAL A 272 -16.64 -17.84 -1.13
C VAL A 272 -17.00 -16.40 -1.49
N LEU A 273 -17.34 -16.18 -2.74
CA LEU A 273 -17.85 -14.89 -3.21
C LEU A 273 -19.29 -14.76 -2.77
N VAL A 274 -19.52 -14.14 -1.60
CA VAL A 274 -20.82 -14.13 -0.93
C VAL A 274 -21.92 -13.56 -1.82
N ARG A 275 -21.63 -12.49 -2.58
CA ARG A 275 -22.61 -11.82 -3.46
C ARG A 275 -23.21 -12.76 -4.52
N THR A 276 -22.42 -13.66 -5.05
CA THR A 276 -22.82 -14.61 -6.12
C THR A 276 -23.08 -16.01 -5.60
N GLY A 277 -22.65 -16.34 -4.40
CA GLY A 277 -22.66 -17.70 -3.86
C GLY A 277 -21.60 -18.63 -4.50
N GLU A 278 -20.71 -18.07 -5.31
CA GLU A 278 -19.68 -18.83 -6.00
C GLU A 278 -18.59 -19.29 -5.04
N VAL A 279 -18.20 -20.56 -5.12
CA VAL A 279 -17.08 -21.15 -4.39
C VAL A 279 -15.91 -21.31 -5.35
N VAL A 280 -14.83 -20.61 -5.08
CA VAL A 280 -13.62 -20.62 -5.91
C VAL A 280 -12.53 -21.37 -5.15
N ARG A 281 -12.04 -22.47 -5.74
CA ARG A 281 -10.90 -23.21 -5.22
C ARG A 281 -9.69 -22.97 -6.12
N PRO A 282 -8.51 -22.65 -5.56
CA PRO A 282 -7.27 -22.56 -6.34
C PRO A 282 -6.97 -23.88 -7.02
N GLU A 283 -6.47 -23.84 -8.26
CA GLU A 283 -6.00 -25.03 -8.98
C GLU A 283 -4.83 -25.69 -8.27
N ARG A 284 -4.00 -24.88 -7.61
CA ARG A 284 -2.85 -25.33 -6.82
C ARG A 284 -2.88 -24.64 -5.44
N LEU A 285 -2.85 -25.44 -4.41
CA LEU A 285 -2.68 -24.96 -3.05
C LEU A 285 -1.19 -24.80 -2.74
N LEU A 286 -0.76 -23.57 -2.40
CA LEU A 286 0.62 -23.27 -2.05
C LEU A 286 0.99 -23.96 -0.72
N ASP A 287 2.23 -24.43 -0.64
CA ASP A 287 2.81 -25.01 0.58
C ASP A 287 3.71 -24.00 1.33
N ARG A 288 4.32 -24.45 2.43
CA ARG A 288 5.24 -23.62 3.23
C ARG A 288 6.43 -23.11 2.41
N ALA A 289 7.02 -23.97 1.59
CA ALA A 289 8.20 -23.62 0.80
C ALA A 289 7.85 -22.58 -0.30
N ASP A 290 6.65 -22.68 -0.86
CA ASP A 290 6.14 -21.68 -1.81
C ASP A 290 6.02 -20.30 -1.14
N VAL A 291 5.43 -20.25 0.06
CA VAL A 291 5.27 -19.00 0.82
C VAL A 291 6.61 -18.43 1.27
N GLU A 292 7.54 -19.26 1.76
CA GLU A 292 8.88 -18.82 2.16
C GLU A 292 9.67 -18.27 0.98
N ARG A 293 9.50 -18.84 -0.20
CA ARG A 293 10.12 -18.37 -1.45
C ARG A 293 9.61 -16.99 -1.84
N LEU A 294 8.31 -16.77 -1.73
CA LEU A 294 7.69 -15.44 -1.97
C LEU A 294 8.19 -14.38 -0.98
N LEU A 295 8.46 -14.77 0.27
CA LEU A 295 9.00 -13.88 1.31
C LEU A 295 10.48 -13.56 1.14
N SER A 296 11.24 -14.44 0.52
CA SER A 296 12.68 -14.27 0.35
C SER A 296 13.04 -13.31 -0.80
N GLY A 297 12.07 -12.94 -1.64
CA GLY A 297 12.29 -12.15 -2.86
C GLY A 297 13.09 -12.91 -3.93
N PRO A 298 13.20 -12.37 -5.12
CA PRO A 298 14.07 -12.88 -6.16
C PRO A 298 15.54 -12.72 -5.82
#